data_3d9d2bbbe622b68588a04eeb5bf460d7
#
_entry.id   3d9d2bbbe622b68588a04eeb5bf460d7
#
_cell.length_a   1.000
_cell.length_b   1.000
_cell.length_c   1.000
_cell.angle_alpha   90.00
_cell.angle_beta   90.00
_cell.angle_gamma   90.00
#
_symmetry.space_group_name_H-M   'P 1'
#
loop_
_entity.id
_entity.type
_entity.pdbx_description
1 polymer ?
#
loop_
_entity_poly.entity_id
_entity_poly.type
_entity_poly.pdbx_seq_one_letter_code
_entity_poly.pdbx_strand_id
1 'polypeptide(L)'
;MASATKSAWKNPSYLQSSFGIFMFFCSWGIWWSFFQRWLISGVGLTNAEVGTIYSINSLATLVIMFVYGVIQDQLGIKRKLVIVVSVIAACVGPFVQFVYAPMILAGGTTRWIGALIGSIVLSAGFMSGCSLFEAVTERYSRKFGFEYGQSRAWGSFGYAIVALCAGFLFNINPLINFWV
;
A
#
# COMPACT_ATOMS: atom_id res chain seq x y z
N MET A 1 -23.49 15.62 18.93
CA MET A 1 -22.24 15.12 18.32
C MET A 1 -21.17 14.67 19.31
N ALA A 2 -21.11 15.15 20.54
CA ALA A 2 -20.09 14.76 21.56
C ALA A 2 -20.28 13.37 22.20
N SER A 3 -21.45 12.73 22.07
CA SER A 3 -21.75 11.41 22.69
C SER A 3 -21.17 10.23 21.93
N ALA A 4 -20.98 10.35 20.59
CA ALA A 4 -20.47 9.25 19.75
C ALA A 4 -18.98 8.96 19.99
N THR A 5 -18.19 9.97 20.31
CA THR A 5 -16.74 9.86 20.45
C THR A 5 -16.31 9.04 21.67
N LYS A 6 -17.00 9.15 22.80
CA LYS A 6 -16.68 8.36 24.01
C LYS A 6 -17.03 6.87 23.89
N SER A 7 -17.95 6.53 23.00
CA SER A 7 -18.36 5.14 22.74
C SER A 7 -17.39 4.42 21.79
N ALA A 8 -16.79 5.10 20.81
CA ALA A 8 -15.93 4.49 19.81
C ALA A 8 -14.69 3.83 20.42
N TRP A 9 -14.00 4.49 21.34
CA TRP A 9 -12.80 3.98 22.01
C TRP A 9 -13.04 2.74 22.90
N LYS A 10 -14.28 2.51 23.31
CA LYS A 10 -14.67 1.31 24.06
C LYS A 10 -15.11 0.16 23.16
N ASN A 11 -15.22 0.39 21.86
CA ASN A 11 -15.64 -0.61 20.90
C ASN A 11 -14.42 -1.38 20.38
N PRO A 12 -14.26 -2.68 20.70
CA PRO A 12 -13.10 -3.46 20.26
C PRO A 12 -13.00 -3.59 18.73
N SER A 13 -14.14 -3.58 18.04
CA SER A 13 -14.18 -3.62 16.58
C SER A 13 -13.66 -2.32 15.96
N TYR A 14 -13.89 -1.17 16.60
CA TYR A 14 -13.30 0.10 16.20
C TYR A 14 -11.78 0.07 16.35
N LEU A 15 -11.27 -0.39 17.49
CA LEU A 15 -9.83 -0.46 17.75
C LEU A 15 -9.14 -1.41 16.78
N GLN A 16 -9.72 -2.59 16.54
CA GLN A 16 -9.18 -3.57 15.61
C GLN A 16 -9.13 -3.03 14.17
N SER A 17 -10.21 -2.39 13.72
CA SER A 17 -10.29 -1.81 12.38
C SER A 17 -9.31 -0.64 12.21
N SER A 18 -9.25 0.26 13.20
CA SER A 18 -8.34 1.40 13.21
C SER A 18 -6.87 0.97 13.23
N PHE A 19 -6.53 -0.05 14.01
CA PHE A 19 -5.19 -0.62 14.05
C PHE A 19 -4.82 -1.29 12.73
N GLY A 20 -5.74 -2.05 12.14
CA GLY A 20 -5.51 -2.71 10.85
C GLY A 20 -5.22 -1.71 9.72
N ILE A 21 -6.04 -0.66 9.60
CA ILE A 21 -5.82 0.36 8.58
C ILE A 21 -4.58 1.20 8.87
N PHE A 22 -4.28 1.51 10.13
CA PHE A 22 -3.06 2.18 10.56
C PHE A 22 -1.82 1.41 10.11
N MET A 23 -1.73 0.12 10.46
CA MET A 23 -0.57 -0.74 10.11
C MET A 23 -0.41 -0.91 8.61
N PHE A 24 -1.50 -1.06 7.87
CA PHE A 24 -1.46 -1.14 6.41
C PHE A 24 -0.89 0.14 5.79
N PHE A 25 -1.35 1.31 6.23
CA PHE A 25 -0.85 2.58 5.72
C PHE A 25 0.59 2.87 6.17
N CYS A 26 1.01 2.38 7.34
CA CYS A 26 2.41 2.41 7.74
C CYS A 26 3.28 1.60 6.77
N SER A 27 2.92 0.35 6.50
CA SER A 27 3.69 -0.51 5.61
C SER A 27 3.75 0.02 4.17
N TRP A 28 2.71 0.71 3.71
CA TRP A 28 2.72 1.36 2.40
C TRP A 28 3.52 2.66 2.41
N GLY A 29 3.28 3.54 3.38
CA GLY A 29 3.86 4.88 3.45
C GLY A 29 5.38 4.88 3.56
N ILE A 30 5.96 3.87 4.25
CA ILE A 30 7.39 3.83 4.53
C ILE A 30 8.24 3.71 3.27
N TRP A 31 7.84 2.94 2.29
CA TRP A 31 8.58 2.80 1.03
C TRP A 31 8.03 3.68 -0.09
N TRP A 32 6.73 3.90 -0.17
CA TRP A 32 6.11 4.69 -1.23
C TRP A 32 6.55 6.15 -1.24
N SER A 33 6.71 6.74 -0.06
CA SER A 33 7.14 8.13 0.09
C SER A 33 8.50 8.42 -0.56
N PHE A 34 9.39 7.42 -0.63
CA PHE A 34 10.73 7.55 -1.19
C PHE A 34 10.94 6.74 -2.47
N PHE A 35 9.91 6.09 -2.99
CA PHE A 35 10.00 5.23 -4.17
C PHE A 35 10.51 5.99 -5.40
N GLN A 36 9.97 7.17 -5.68
CA GLN A 36 10.43 8.01 -6.77
C GLN A 36 11.90 8.41 -6.60
N ARG A 37 12.28 8.81 -5.39
CA ARG A 37 13.65 9.19 -5.10
C ARG A 37 14.62 8.03 -5.26
N TRP A 38 14.21 6.84 -4.85
CA TRP A 38 15.00 5.63 -5.06
C TRP A 38 15.20 5.31 -6.54
N LEU A 39 14.18 5.43 -7.37
CA LEU A 39 14.30 5.25 -8.82
C LEU A 39 15.27 6.24 -9.46
N ILE A 40 15.28 7.50 -9.03
CA ILE A 40 16.17 8.54 -9.57
C ILE A 40 17.57 8.40 -9.01
N SER A 41 17.75 8.42 -7.68
CA SER A 41 19.07 8.50 -7.05
C SER A 41 19.71 7.13 -6.78
N GLY A 42 18.91 6.09 -6.54
CA GLY A 42 19.40 4.73 -6.27
C GLY A 42 19.60 3.89 -7.52
N VAL A 43 18.73 4.06 -8.51
CA VAL A 43 18.77 3.31 -9.79
C VAL A 43 19.36 4.13 -10.92
N GLY A 44 19.33 5.47 -10.84
CA GLY A 44 19.86 6.37 -11.86
C GLY A 44 18.93 6.61 -13.05
N LEU A 45 17.61 6.48 -12.86
CA LEU A 45 16.64 6.73 -13.92
C LEU A 45 16.43 8.22 -14.16
N THR A 46 16.14 8.56 -15.40
CA THR A 46 15.69 9.91 -15.77
C THR A 46 14.27 10.17 -15.30
N ASN A 47 13.91 11.44 -15.13
CA ASN A 47 12.54 11.81 -14.75
C ASN A 47 11.49 11.30 -15.75
N ALA A 48 11.82 11.21 -17.04
CA ALA A 48 10.92 10.67 -18.07
C ALA A 48 10.68 9.16 -17.88
N GLU A 49 11.73 8.38 -17.59
CA GLU A 49 11.61 6.94 -17.30
C GLU A 49 10.79 6.69 -16.04
N VAL A 50 11.02 7.47 -14.98
CA VAL A 50 10.24 7.40 -13.75
C VAL A 50 8.78 7.74 -14.03
N GLY A 51 8.50 8.80 -14.78
CA GLY A 51 7.14 9.14 -15.20
C GLY A 51 6.44 7.99 -15.95
N THR A 52 7.17 7.31 -16.84
CA THR A 52 6.66 6.14 -17.55
C THR A 52 6.34 4.98 -16.58
N ILE A 53 7.22 4.68 -15.61
CA ILE A 53 6.96 3.66 -14.58
C ILE A 53 5.71 3.99 -13.77
N TYR A 54 5.55 5.25 -13.36
CA TYR A 54 4.35 5.69 -12.64
C TYR A 54 3.08 5.58 -13.49
N SER A 55 3.17 5.85 -14.80
CA SER A 55 2.04 5.67 -15.74
C SER A 55 1.64 4.20 -15.87
N ILE A 56 2.63 3.29 -16.00
CA ILE A 56 2.40 1.84 -16.03
C ILE A 56 1.77 1.39 -14.70
N ASN A 57 2.27 1.89 -13.57
CA ASN A 57 1.73 1.57 -12.25
C ASN A 57 0.29 2.05 -12.08
N SER A 58 -0.04 3.25 -12.56
CA SER A 58 -1.41 3.78 -12.51
C SER A 58 -2.37 2.96 -13.36
N LEU A 59 -1.93 2.54 -14.56
CA LEU A 59 -2.73 1.70 -15.45
C LEU A 59 -2.94 0.30 -14.85
N ALA A 60 -1.88 -0.32 -14.30
CA ALA A 60 -1.98 -1.59 -13.59
C ALA A 60 -2.93 -1.50 -12.39
N THR A 61 -2.85 -0.41 -11.62
CA THR A 61 -3.74 -0.15 -10.48
C THR A 61 -5.20 -0.10 -10.93
N LEU A 62 -5.50 0.61 -12.02
CA LEU A 62 -6.86 0.73 -12.56
C LEU A 62 -7.43 -0.65 -12.92
N VAL A 63 -6.65 -1.47 -13.63
CA VAL A 63 -7.07 -2.83 -14.01
C VAL A 63 -7.29 -3.71 -12.78
N ILE A 64 -6.37 -3.70 -11.83
CA ILE A 64 -6.45 -4.53 -10.62
C ILE A 64 -7.59 -4.08 -9.71
N MET A 65 -7.83 -2.78 -9.56
CA MET A 65 -8.98 -2.27 -8.81
C MET A 65 -10.30 -2.73 -9.40
N PHE A 66 -10.41 -2.75 -10.74
CA PHE A 66 -11.59 -3.29 -11.42
C PHE A 66 -11.77 -4.78 -11.11
N VAL A 67 -10.71 -5.58 -11.22
CA VAL A 67 -10.73 -7.02 -10.90
C VAL A 67 -11.10 -7.25 -9.43
N TYR A 68 -10.52 -6.47 -8.49
CA TYR A 68 -10.86 -6.55 -7.07
C TYR A 68 -12.31 -6.18 -6.80
N GLY A 69 -12.85 -5.15 -7.49
CA GLY A 69 -14.26 -4.77 -7.40
C GLY A 69 -15.18 -5.93 -7.80
N VAL A 70 -14.95 -6.53 -8.96
CA VAL A 70 -15.72 -7.70 -9.44
C VAL A 70 -15.63 -8.88 -8.46
N ILE A 71 -14.44 -9.18 -7.94
CA ILE A 71 -14.25 -10.25 -6.95
C ILE A 71 -15.02 -9.94 -5.65
N GLN A 72 -15.01 -8.69 -5.20
CA GLN A 72 -15.72 -8.28 -3.99
C GLN A 72 -17.25 -8.35 -4.16
N ASP A 73 -17.76 -8.01 -5.34
CA ASP A 73 -19.18 -8.03 -5.62
C ASP A 73 -19.71 -9.47 -5.74
N GLN A 74 -18.96 -10.35 -6.40
CA GLN A 74 -19.38 -11.76 -6.60
C GLN A 74 -19.17 -12.64 -5.37
N LEU A 75 -18.04 -12.47 -4.69
CA LEU A 75 -17.63 -13.34 -3.58
C LEU A 75 -17.82 -12.70 -2.21
N GLY A 76 -18.12 -11.41 -2.15
CA GLY A 76 -18.07 -10.60 -0.93
C GLY A 76 -16.65 -10.36 -0.45
N ILE A 77 -16.48 -9.46 0.52
CA ILE A 77 -15.16 -9.27 1.16
C ILE A 77 -14.90 -10.48 2.05
N LYS A 78 -14.15 -11.44 1.52
CA LYS A 78 -13.77 -12.64 2.25
C LYS A 78 -12.44 -12.42 2.97
N ARG A 79 -12.32 -12.98 4.16
CA ARG A 79 -11.06 -13.04 4.92
C ARG A 79 -9.87 -13.49 4.06
N LYS A 80 -10.10 -14.40 3.12
CA LYS A 80 -9.07 -14.90 2.21
C LYS A 80 -8.45 -13.81 1.34
N LEU A 81 -9.26 -12.87 0.82
CA LEU A 81 -8.77 -11.77 -0.01
C LEU A 81 -7.86 -10.82 0.79
N VAL A 82 -8.27 -10.49 2.02
CA VAL A 82 -7.44 -9.66 2.92
C VAL A 82 -6.10 -10.36 3.24
N ILE A 83 -6.13 -11.67 3.49
CA ILE A 83 -4.92 -12.46 3.74
C ILE A 83 -4.00 -12.44 2.52
N VAL A 84 -4.52 -12.68 1.31
CA VAL A 84 -3.72 -12.65 0.06
C VAL A 84 -3.04 -11.30 -0.13
N VAL A 85 -3.78 -10.20 0.01
CA VAL A 85 -3.23 -8.84 -0.12
C VAL A 85 -2.17 -8.59 0.96
N SER A 86 -2.42 -9.00 2.21
CA SER A 86 -1.44 -8.85 3.30
C SER A 86 -0.16 -9.66 3.05
N VAL A 87 -0.27 -10.87 2.48
CA VAL A 87 0.89 -11.69 2.12
C VAL A 87 1.70 -11.02 0.99
N ILE A 88 1.03 -10.50 -0.05
CA ILE A 88 1.70 -9.77 -1.12
C ILE A 88 2.44 -8.55 -0.55
N ALA A 89 1.78 -7.79 0.33
CA ALA A 89 2.39 -6.62 0.98
C ALA A 89 3.60 -7.01 1.84
N ALA A 90 3.53 -8.11 2.61
CA ALA A 90 4.64 -8.60 3.41
C ALA A 90 5.84 -9.10 2.58
N CYS A 91 5.59 -9.53 1.34
CA CYS A 91 6.65 -9.99 0.43
C CYS A 91 7.30 -8.87 -0.39
N VAL A 92 6.94 -7.60 -0.18
CA VAL A 92 7.45 -6.49 -1.00
C VAL A 92 8.96 -6.31 -0.87
N GLY A 93 9.52 -6.45 0.32
CA GLY A 93 10.97 -6.32 0.54
C GLY A 93 11.78 -7.33 -0.29
N PRO A 94 11.57 -8.63 -0.11
CA PRO A 94 12.21 -9.65 -0.95
C PRO A 94 11.94 -9.46 -2.45
N PHE A 95 10.72 -9.13 -2.82
CA PHE A 95 10.36 -8.90 -4.22
C PHE A 95 11.14 -7.73 -4.83
N VAL A 96 11.20 -6.59 -4.13
CA VAL A 96 11.93 -5.42 -4.63
C VAL A 96 13.41 -5.71 -4.71
N GLN A 97 14.01 -6.33 -3.70
CA GLN A 97 15.45 -6.58 -3.66
C GLN A 97 15.92 -7.64 -4.66
N PHE A 98 15.19 -8.74 -4.81
CA PHE A 98 15.66 -9.90 -5.59
C PHE A 98 15.09 -9.96 -7.00
N VAL A 99 13.98 -9.27 -7.28
CA VAL A 99 13.32 -9.32 -8.59
C VAL A 99 13.28 -7.93 -9.23
N TYR A 100 12.64 -6.98 -8.58
CA TYR A 100 12.36 -5.68 -9.18
C TYR A 100 13.63 -4.86 -9.44
N ALA A 101 14.46 -4.65 -8.41
CA ALA A 101 15.67 -3.83 -8.51
C ALA A 101 16.67 -4.40 -9.53
N PRO A 102 17.00 -5.71 -9.56
CA PRO A 102 17.87 -6.28 -10.58
C PRO A 102 17.34 -6.10 -12.01
N MET A 103 16.03 -6.26 -12.22
CA MET A 103 15.43 -6.07 -13.55
C MET A 103 15.48 -4.60 -14.00
N ILE A 104 15.21 -3.67 -13.09
CA ILE A 104 15.26 -2.24 -13.42
C ILE A 104 16.70 -1.79 -13.71
N LEU A 105 17.68 -2.31 -12.97
CA LEU A 105 19.11 -2.01 -13.15
C LEU A 105 19.67 -2.62 -14.44
N ALA A 106 19.16 -3.75 -14.91
CA ALA A 106 19.64 -4.42 -16.13
C ALA A 106 19.48 -3.56 -17.42
N GLY A 107 18.56 -2.59 -17.40
CA GLY A 107 18.34 -1.71 -18.56
C GLY A 107 17.60 -2.36 -19.72
N GLY A 108 17.50 -1.65 -20.84
CA GLY A 108 16.89 -2.15 -22.07
C GLY A 108 15.46 -2.70 -21.88
N THR A 109 15.13 -3.76 -22.60
CA THR A 109 13.80 -4.41 -22.55
C THR A 109 13.52 -5.01 -21.18
N THR A 110 14.55 -5.55 -20.50
CA THR A 110 14.41 -6.16 -19.15
C THR A 110 13.90 -5.15 -18.14
N ARG A 111 14.34 -3.89 -18.20
CA ARG A 111 13.84 -2.79 -17.36
C ARG A 111 12.32 -2.64 -17.48
N TRP A 112 11.80 -2.60 -18.69
CA TRP A 112 10.38 -2.37 -18.94
C TRP A 112 9.51 -3.58 -18.54
N ILE A 113 10.03 -4.79 -18.75
CA ILE A 113 9.40 -6.01 -18.24
C ILE A 113 9.37 -5.97 -16.69
N GLY A 114 10.49 -5.60 -16.07
CA GLY A 114 10.56 -5.41 -14.62
C GLY A 114 9.58 -4.35 -14.12
N ALA A 115 9.49 -3.21 -14.82
CA ALA A 115 8.54 -2.15 -14.48
C ALA A 115 7.09 -2.65 -14.57
N LEU A 116 6.74 -3.44 -15.58
CA LEU A 116 5.40 -4.02 -15.72
C LEU A 116 5.09 -5.01 -14.59
N ILE A 117 5.99 -5.98 -14.35
CA ILE A 117 5.83 -6.97 -13.27
C ILE A 117 5.75 -6.27 -11.91
N GLY A 118 6.65 -5.32 -11.66
CA GLY A 118 6.65 -4.54 -10.43
C GLY A 118 5.36 -3.75 -10.24
N SER A 119 4.87 -3.10 -11.27
CA SER A 119 3.61 -2.36 -11.22
C SER A 119 2.41 -3.26 -10.90
N ILE A 120 2.36 -4.47 -11.46
CA ILE A 120 1.28 -5.43 -11.16
C ILE A 120 1.35 -5.85 -9.68
N VAL A 121 2.52 -6.25 -9.20
CA VAL A 121 2.69 -6.73 -7.81
C VAL A 121 2.44 -5.61 -6.79
N LEU A 122 3.05 -4.44 -7.00
CA LEU A 122 2.90 -3.30 -6.09
C LEU A 122 1.47 -2.74 -6.09
N SER A 123 0.82 -2.70 -7.26
CA SER A 123 -0.57 -2.28 -7.34
C SER A 123 -1.51 -3.28 -6.66
N ALA A 124 -1.30 -4.59 -6.84
CA ALA A 124 -2.11 -5.62 -6.19
C ALA A 124 -1.97 -5.60 -4.66
N GLY A 125 -0.75 -5.42 -4.15
CA GLY A 125 -0.49 -5.42 -2.71
C GLY A 125 -0.89 -4.12 -2.02
N PHE A 126 -0.58 -2.98 -2.61
CA PHE A 126 -0.69 -1.70 -1.92
C PHE A 126 -1.75 -0.77 -2.49
N MET A 127 -1.71 -0.44 -3.78
CA MET A 127 -2.63 0.55 -4.34
C MET A 127 -4.08 0.05 -4.30
N SER A 128 -4.32 -1.16 -4.79
CA SER A 128 -5.65 -1.77 -4.74
C SER A 128 -5.97 -2.33 -3.35
N GLY A 129 -4.94 -2.71 -2.59
CA GLY A 129 -5.06 -3.09 -1.18
C GLY A 129 -5.61 -1.96 -0.31
N CYS A 130 -5.22 -0.70 -0.57
CA CYS A 130 -5.75 0.47 0.12
C CYS A 130 -7.29 0.50 0.05
N SER A 131 -7.85 0.40 -1.15
CA SER A 131 -9.31 0.37 -1.37
C SER A 131 -9.97 -0.83 -0.69
N LEU A 132 -9.31 -1.99 -0.66
CA LEU A 132 -9.82 -3.17 0.05
C LEU A 132 -9.89 -2.94 1.56
N PHE A 133 -8.82 -2.42 2.18
CA PHE A 133 -8.80 -2.13 3.62
C PHE A 133 -9.79 -1.03 4.00
N GLU A 134 -9.98 -0.03 3.16
CA GLU A 134 -11.02 1.00 3.31
C GLU A 134 -12.41 0.38 3.26
N ALA A 135 -12.70 -0.48 2.29
CA ALA A 135 -13.99 -1.16 2.17
C ALA A 135 -14.27 -2.10 3.36
N VAL A 136 -13.24 -2.81 3.86
CA VAL A 136 -13.35 -3.61 5.10
C VAL A 136 -13.71 -2.72 6.28
N THR A 137 -12.98 -1.62 6.45
CA THR A 137 -13.21 -0.66 7.56
C THR A 137 -14.61 -0.05 7.49
N GLU A 138 -15.09 0.30 6.30
CA GLU A 138 -16.43 0.83 6.11
C GLU A 138 -17.51 -0.20 6.48
N ARG A 139 -17.37 -1.46 6.04
CA ARG A 139 -18.32 -2.53 6.43
C ARG A 139 -18.33 -2.81 7.93
N TYR A 140 -17.16 -2.77 8.57
CA TYR A 140 -17.05 -2.90 10.03
C TYR A 140 -17.72 -1.73 10.73
N SER A 141 -17.56 -0.50 10.26
CA SER A 141 -18.18 0.68 10.84
C SER A 141 -19.70 0.57 10.83
N ARG A 142 -20.29 0.15 9.71
CA ARG A 142 -21.74 -0.07 9.59
C ARG A 142 -22.24 -1.21 10.47
N LYS A 143 -21.47 -2.32 10.55
CA LYS A 143 -21.88 -3.51 11.33
C LYS A 143 -21.78 -3.30 12.83
N PHE A 144 -20.77 -2.57 13.30
CA PHE A 144 -20.46 -2.43 14.73
C PHE A 144 -20.74 -1.04 15.30
N GLY A 145 -21.34 -0.14 14.52
CA GLY A 145 -21.87 1.14 14.97
C GLY A 145 -20.79 2.17 15.37
N PHE A 146 -19.74 2.32 14.58
CA PHE A 146 -18.76 3.40 14.73
C PHE A 146 -18.61 4.22 13.43
N GLU A 147 -18.05 5.42 13.52
CA GLU A 147 -17.84 6.27 12.34
C GLU A 147 -16.63 5.83 11.52
N TYR A 148 -16.84 5.54 10.24
CA TYR A 148 -15.79 5.17 9.28
C TYR A 148 -14.67 6.20 9.25
N GLY A 149 -14.99 7.50 9.14
CA GLY A 149 -14.02 8.58 9.04
C GLY A 149 -13.02 8.62 10.20
N GLN A 150 -13.47 8.34 11.43
CA GLN A 150 -12.60 8.29 12.59
C GLN A 150 -11.60 7.12 12.51
N SER A 151 -12.05 5.95 12.06
CA SER A 151 -11.17 4.79 11.87
C SER A 151 -10.20 5.02 10.70
N ARG A 152 -10.68 5.59 9.59
CA ARG A 152 -9.88 5.91 8.40
C ARG A 152 -8.77 6.94 8.67
N ALA A 153 -9.04 7.91 9.55
CA ALA A 153 -8.05 8.94 9.93
C ALA A 153 -6.76 8.34 10.50
N TRP A 154 -6.83 7.20 11.19
CA TRP A 154 -5.66 6.48 11.69
C TRP A 154 -4.72 6.01 10.58
N GLY A 155 -5.26 5.65 9.42
CA GLY A 155 -4.43 5.32 8.25
C GLY A 155 -3.60 6.52 7.78
N SER A 156 -4.21 7.70 7.63
CA SER A 156 -3.48 8.92 7.25
C SER A 156 -2.43 9.32 8.29
N PHE A 157 -2.75 9.17 9.57
CA PHE A 157 -1.82 9.43 10.67
C PHE A 157 -0.63 8.46 10.64
N GLY A 158 -0.88 7.17 10.42
CA GLY A 158 0.17 6.16 10.26
C GLY A 158 1.10 6.47 9.09
N TYR A 159 0.52 6.80 7.93
CA TYR A 159 1.28 7.21 6.75
C TYR A 159 2.19 8.42 7.05
N ALA A 160 1.66 9.45 7.71
CA ALA A 160 2.43 10.66 8.03
C ALA A 160 3.63 10.35 8.96
N ILE A 161 3.43 9.54 10.00
CA ILE A 161 4.51 9.15 10.92
C ILE A 161 5.61 8.40 10.17
N VAL A 162 5.25 7.38 9.39
CA VAL A 162 6.27 6.56 8.73
C VAL A 162 6.95 7.28 7.58
N ALA A 163 6.29 8.22 6.91
CA ALA A 163 6.91 9.06 5.90
C ALA A 163 8.03 9.93 6.49
N LEU A 164 7.87 10.42 7.72
CA LEU A 164 8.93 11.13 8.45
C LEU A 164 10.10 10.18 8.77
N CYS A 165 9.82 8.98 9.28
CA CYS A 165 10.84 7.99 9.61
C CYS A 165 11.57 7.48 8.36
N ALA A 166 10.85 7.31 7.25
CA ALA A 166 11.37 6.80 5.99
C ALA A 166 12.55 7.63 5.45
N GLY A 167 12.54 8.95 5.68
CA GLY A 167 13.65 9.83 5.28
C GLY A 167 14.96 9.52 6.00
N PHE A 168 14.89 9.19 7.28
CA PHE A 168 16.08 8.78 8.05
C PHE A 168 16.59 7.41 7.60
N LEU A 169 15.69 6.45 7.40
CA LEU A 169 16.06 5.10 6.94
C LEU A 169 16.66 5.13 5.53
N PHE A 170 16.10 5.94 4.64
CA PHE A 170 16.58 6.10 3.28
C PHE A 170 18.03 6.61 3.21
N ASN A 171 18.43 7.48 4.14
CA ASN A 171 19.80 7.99 4.23
C ASN A 171 20.81 6.91 4.68
N ILE A 172 20.36 5.90 5.41
CA ILE A 172 21.20 4.77 5.84
C ILE A 172 21.36 3.79 4.68
N ASN A 173 20.26 3.31 4.13
CA ASN A 173 20.22 2.46 2.95
C ASN A 173 18.82 2.55 2.30
N PRO A 174 18.74 2.94 1.02
CA PRO A 174 17.47 3.09 0.32
C PRO A 174 16.58 1.84 0.28
N LEU A 175 17.18 0.64 0.37
CA LEU A 175 16.43 -0.62 0.35
C LEU A 175 15.77 -0.95 1.70
N ILE A 176 16.24 -0.38 2.81
CA ILE A 176 15.65 -0.64 4.15
C ILE A 176 14.14 -0.31 4.15
N ASN A 177 13.75 0.76 3.48
CA ASN A 177 12.34 1.18 3.42
C ASN A 177 11.39 0.13 2.84
N PHE A 178 11.88 -0.85 2.08
CA PHE A 178 11.08 -1.95 1.54
C PHE A 178 10.99 -3.16 2.48
N TRP A 179 11.88 -3.23 3.51
CA TRP A 179 11.94 -4.35 4.45
C TRP A 179 11.23 -4.08 5.78
N VAL A 180 10.92 -2.84 6.06
CA VAL A 180 10.22 -2.40 7.28
C VAL A 180 8.73 -2.26 7.04
#